data_b6ad2093cac03140c4c4344fc4066bfa
#
_entry.id   b6ad2093cac03140c4c4344fc4066bfa
#
_cell.length_a   1.000
_cell.length_b   1.000
_cell.length_c   1.000
_cell.angle_alpha   90.00
_cell.angle_beta   90.00
_cell.angle_gamma   90.00
#
_symmetry.space_group_name_H-M   'P 1'
#
loop_
_entity.id
_entity.type
_entity.pdbx_description
1 polymer ?
#
loop_
_entity_poly.entity_id
_entity_poly.type
_entity_poly.pdbx_seq_one_letter_code
_entity_poly.pdbx_strand_id
1 'polypeptide(L)'
;MGNFMDKFKYFIGIDDYDDEEEEDEFYYEEELEVPIATKTRKLNNNVVNIHTNTSMKIVVHEPLSYEEAPLIADDLKSRKVVVLNFEQLDQNLKRQIFDFVNGSLYALECKIQKINKDIFILAPDNVEIDGLKEELEKNGLFPW
;
A
#
# COMPACT_ATOMS: atom_id res chain seq x y z
N MET A 1 8.95 -31.85 20.21
CA MET A 1 8.49 -30.45 20.07
C MET A 1 8.54 -30.07 18.59
N GLY A 2 7.39 -29.99 17.93
CA GLY A 2 7.33 -29.53 16.56
C GLY A 2 7.69 -28.05 16.49
N ASN A 3 8.74 -27.71 15.75
CA ASN A 3 9.10 -26.33 15.46
C ASN A 3 7.94 -25.63 14.74
N PHE A 4 7.78 -24.34 14.95
CA PHE A 4 6.82 -23.50 14.24
C PHE A 4 6.87 -23.71 12.71
N MET A 5 8.05 -23.97 12.17
CA MET A 5 8.29 -24.28 10.75
C MET A 5 7.62 -25.58 10.29
N ASP A 6 7.56 -26.63 11.14
CA ASP A 6 6.90 -27.88 10.81
C ASP A 6 5.38 -27.71 10.75
N LYS A 7 4.81 -26.91 11.65
CA LYS A 7 3.39 -26.55 11.64
C LYS A 7 3.02 -25.68 10.43
N PHE A 8 3.91 -24.81 10.03
CA PHE A 8 3.72 -23.95 8.85
C PHE A 8 3.77 -24.74 7.55
N LYS A 9 4.68 -25.72 7.41
CA LYS A 9 4.74 -26.62 6.26
C LYS A 9 3.44 -27.43 6.11
N TYR A 10 2.89 -27.92 7.22
CA TYR A 10 1.61 -28.63 7.22
C TYR A 10 0.44 -27.73 6.76
N PHE A 11 0.46 -26.49 7.15
CA PHE A 11 -0.61 -25.55 6.83
C PHE A 11 -0.65 -25.19 5.33
N ILE A 12 0.52 -25.09 4.67
CA ILE A 12 0.61 -24.77 3.23
C ILE A 12 0.60 -26.01 2.32
N GLY A 13 0.45 -27.22 2.89
CA GLY A 13 0.30 -28.45 2.10
C GLY A 13 1.54 -28.85 1.31
N ILE A 14 2.73 -28.46 1.76
CA ILE A 14 3.98 -28.96 1.21
C ILE A 14 4.24 -30.30 1.86
N ASP A 15 3.85 -31.36 1.15
CA ASP A 15 4.28 -32.70 1.50
C ASP A 15 5.78 -32.80 1.29
N ASP A 16 6.48 -33.40 2.26
CA ASP A 16 7.88 -33.75 2.11
C ASP A 16 8.02 -34.76 0.95
N TYR A 17 8.32 -34.24 -0.24
CA TYR A 17 8.95 -35.08 -1.21
C TYR A 17 10.40 -35.24 -0.77
N ASP A 18 10.81 -36.49 -0.54
CA ASP A 18 12.19 -36.83 -0.31
C ASP A 18 13.04 -36.19 -1.39
N ASP A 19 13.85 -35.23 -0.97
CA ASP A 19 14.85 -34.59 -1.79
C ASP A 19 15.87 -35.64 -2.22
N GLU A 20 15.73 -36.11 -3.43
CA GLU A 20 16.92 -36.49 -4.17
C GLU A 20 17.61 -35.17 -4.48
N GLU A 21 18.72 -34.95 -3.81
CA GLU A 21 19.63 -33.83 -3.97
C GLU A 21 20.05 -33.75 -5.44
N GLU A 22 19.33 -33.01 -6.25
CA GLU A 22 19.91 -32.43 -7.45
C GLU A 22 20.60 -31.14 -6.99
N GLU A 23 21.89 -31.25 -6.75
CA GLU A 23 22.79 -30.12 -6.68
C GLU A 23 22.72 -29.39 -8.02
N ASP A 24 21.84 -28.44 -8.16
CA ASP A 24 21.95 -27.43 -9.19
C ASP A 24 23.18 -26.59 -8.87
N GLU A 25 24.32 -27.05 -9.39
CA GLU A 25 25.50 -26.23 -9.51
C GLU A 25 25.13 -24.99 -10.31
N PHE A 26 24.88 -23.88 -9.58
CA PHE A 26 24.89 -22.57 -10.17
C PHE A 26 26.28 -22.31 -10.72
N TYR A 27 26.49 -22.62 -11.99
CA TYR A 27 27.64 -22.12 -12.72
C TYR A 27 27.49 -20.61 -12.83
N TYR A 28 28.22 -19.90 -12.01
CA TYR A 28 28.56 -18.54 -12.33
C TYR A 28 29.46 -18.60 -13.55
N GLU A 29 28.91 -18.29 -14.71
CA GLU A 29 29.72 -18.02 -15.88
C GLU A 29 30.62 -16.84 -15.54
N GLU A 30 31.89 -17.10 -15.43
CA GLU A 30 32.92 -16.07 -15.34
C GLU A 30 32.74 -15.09 -16.49
N GLU A 31 32.64 -13.81 -16.08
CA GLU A 31 32.62 -12.68 -16.96
C GLU A 31 33.72 -12.79 -18.02
N LEU A 32 33.29 -12.86 -19.27
CA LEU A 32 34.16 -12.54 -20.38
C LEU A 32 34.53 -11.06 -20.26
N GLU A 33 35.78 -10.80 -19.91
CA GLU A 33 36.38 -9.47 -19.98
C GLU A 33 36.21 -8.93 -21.40
N VAL A 34 35.28 -8.02 -21.55
CA VAL A 34 35.16 -7.23 -22.77
C VAL A 34 36.20 -6.12 -22.69
N PRO A 35 37.12 -6.01 -23.64
CA PRO A 35 38.11 -4.94 -23.63
C PRO A 35 37.39 -3.59 -23.68
N ILE A 36 37.58 -2.81 -22.65
CA ILE A 36 37.06 -1.46 -22.55
C ILE A 36 37.79 -0.60 -23.59
N ALA A 37 37.16 -0.43 -24.72
CA ALA A 37 37.53 0.65 -25.62
C ALA A 37 37.01 1.96 -24.99
N THR A 38 37.92 2.69 -24.36
CA THR A 38 37.68 4.03 -23.86
C THR A 38 37.35 4.97 -25.02
N LYS A 39 36.09 5.00 -25.42
CA LYS A 39 35.51 6.15 -26.09
C LYS A 39 34.78 6.94 -25.04
N THR A 40 35.41 8.00 -24.56
CA THR A 40 34.77 9.04 -23.78
C THR A 40 33.64 9.65 -24.61
N ARG A 41 32.45 9.01 -24.54
CA ARG A 41 31.22 9.70 -24.91
C ARG A 41 30.91 10.65 -23.76
N LYS A 42 30.99 11.95 -24.06
CA LYS A 42 30.33 12.96 -23.23
C LYS A 42 28.91 12.51 -23.02
N LEU A 43 28.63 11.96 -21.83
CA LEU A 43 27.27 11.80 -21.34
C LEU A 43 26.72 13.22 -21.17
N ASN A 44 25.98 13.68 -22.16
CA ASN A 44 25.04 14.75 -21.94
C ASN A 44 24.11 14.25 -20.85
N ASN A 45 24.31 14.70 -19.63
CA ASN A 45 23.33 14.56 -18.56
C ASN A 45 22.11 15.39 -18.97
N ASN A 46 21.31 14.86 -19.89
CA ASN A 46 19.94 15.30 -20.03
C ASN A 46 19.24 14.77 -18.78
N VAL A 47 19.27 15.58 -17.72
CA VAL A 47 18.36 15.42 -16.60
C VAL A 47 16.98 15.66 -17.19
N VAL A 48 16.31 14.58 -17.58
CA VAL A 48 14.89 14.63 -17.92
C VAL A 48 14.18 14.85 -16.58
N ASN A 49 13.85 16.10 -16.29
CA ASN A 49 12.92 16.43 -15.23
C ASN A 49 11.58 15.84 -15.62
N ILE A 50 11.34 14.61 -15.22
CA ILE A 50 10.00 14.03 -15.27
C ILE A 50 9.22 14.77 -14.18
N HIS A 51 8.59 15.88 -14.58
CA HIS A 51 7.53 16.45 -13.78
C HIS A 51 6.37 15.46 -13.83
N THR A 52 6.41 14.45 -12.94
CA THR A 52 5.21 13.72 -12.60
C THR A 52 4.32 14.71 -11.86
N ASN A 53 3.41 15.35 -12.59
CA ASN A 53 2.24 15.94 -11.98
C ASN A 53 1.45 14.80 -11.36
N THR A 54 1.85 14.39 -10.18
CA THR A 54 1.05 13.52 -9.32
C THR A 54 -0.10 14.37 -8.80
N SER A 55 -1.16 14.47 -9.62
CA SER A 55 -2.40 15.03 -9.14
C SER A 55 -2.89 14.14 -8.01
N MET A 56 -2.94 14.68 -6.80
CA MET A 56 -3.49 13.99 -5.65
C MET A 56 -4.97 13.71 -5.93
N LYS A 57 -5.36 12.43 -5.85
CA LYS A 57 -6.76 12.02 -6.00
C LYS A 57 -7.35 11.79 -4.62
N ILE A 58 -8.50 12.41 -4.38
CA ILE A 58 -9.29 12.23 -3.17
C ILE A 58 -10.55 11.47 -3.54
N VAL A 59 -10.82 10.40 -2.83
CA VAL A 59 -12.01 9.56 -3.01
C VAL A 59 -12.82 9.55 -1.72
N VAL A 60 -14.14 9.70 -1.84
CA VAL A 60 -15.05 9.57 -0.70
C VAL A 60 -15.69 8.20 -0.72
N HIS A 61 -15.61 7.47 0.39
CA HIS A 61 -16.27 6.20 0.62
C HIS A 61 -17.34 6.34 1.71
N GLU A 62 -18.54 5.92 1.37
CA GLU A 62 -19.68 5.78 2.30
C GLU A 62 -20.15 4.32 2.27
N PRO A 63 -19.40 3.39 2.88
CA PRO A 63 -19.72 1.99 2.80
C PRO A 63 -21.05 1.68 3.50
N LEU A 64 -21.83 0.79 2.88
CA LEU A 64 -23.07 0.30 3.45
C LEU A 64 -22.95 -1.17 3.88
N SER A 65 -21.91 -1.87 3.45
CA SER A 65 -21.66 -3.27 3.77
C SER A 65 -20.16 -3.53 3.99
N TYR A 66 -19.85 -4.66 4.62
CA TYR A 66 -18.47 -5.05 4.87
C TYR A 66 -17.70 -5.39 3.59
N GLU A 67 -18.38 -5.86 2.56
CA GLU A 67 -17.78 -6.21 1.27
C GLU A 67 -17.16 -5.01 0.55
N GLU A 68 -17.52 -3.81 0.95
CA GLU A 68 -16.93 -2.57 0.42
C GLU A 68 -15.60 -2.19 1.08
N ALA A 69 -15.26 -2.79 2.23
CA ALA A 69 -14.03 -2.47 2.95
C ALA A 69 -12.74 -2.73 2.12
N PRO A 70 -12.62 -3.80 1.32
CA PRO A 70 -11.44 -3.99 0.47
C PRO A 70 -11.24 -2.89 -0.57
N LEU A 71 -12.29 -2.25 -1.06
CA LEU A 71 -12.19 -1.15 -2.03
C LEU A 71 -11.47 0.07 -1.44
N ILE A 72 -11.67 0.31 -0.16
CA ILE A 72 -10.98 1.37 0.58
C ILE A 72 -9.48 1.09 0.60
N ALA A 73 -9.09 -0.15 0.90
CA ALA A 73 -7.70 -0.57 0.90
C ALA A 73 -7.06 -0.49 -0.50
N ASP A 74 -7.80 -0.84 -1.55
CA ASP A 74 -7.33 -0.77 -2.94
C ASP A 74 -7.05 0.68 -3.37
N ASP A 75 -7.90 1.62 -2.96
CA ASP A 75 -7.66 3.03 -3.23
C ASP A 75 -6.42 3.56 -2.49
N LEU A 76 -6.21 3.14 -1.26
CA LEU A 76 -4.99 3.47 -0.50
C LEU A 76 -3.73 2.87 -1.13
N LYS A 77 -3.80 1.64 -1.62
CA LYS A 77 -2.70 1.02 -2.40
C LYS A 77 -2.38 1.80 -3.67
N SER A 78 -3.38 2.40 -4.28
CA SER A 78 -3.25 3.25 -5.46
C SER A 78 -2.78 4.67 -5.14
N ARG A 79 -2.34 4.92 -3.90
CA ARG A 79 -1.85 6.23 -3.44
C ARG A 79 -2.89 7.34 -3.48
N LYS A 80 -4.16 6.99 -3.35
CA LYS A 80 -5.25 7.95 -3.22
C LYS A 80 -5.47 8.31 -1.75
N VAL A 81 -5.97 9.51 -1.53
CA VAL A 81 -6.50 9.94 -0.22
C VAL A 81 -7.95 9.51 -0.13
N VAL A 82 -8.34 8.91 0.96
CA VAL A 82 -9.71 8.43 1.20
C VAL A 82 -10.34 9.24 2.32
N VAL A 83 -11.51 9.80 2.05
CA VAL A 83 -12.41 10.32 3.07
C VAL A 83 -13.44 9.23 3.36
N LEU A 84 -13.45 8.73 4.57
CA LEU A 84 -14.30 7.61 4.98
C LEU A 84 -15.42 8.13 5.87
N ASN A 85 -16.66 7.96 5.42
CA ASN A 85 -17.86 8.39 6.14
C ASN A 85 -18.66 7.17 6.63
N PHE A 86 -18.83 7.06 7.93
CA PHE A 86 -19.57 6.00 8.62
C PHE A 86 -20.93 6.40 9.16
N GLU A 87 -21.42 7.58 8.83
CA GLU A 87 -22.66 8.10 9.42
C GLU A 87 -23.87 7.18 9.24
N GLN A 88 -23.93 6.43 8.15
CA GLN A 88 -25.03 5.53 7.83
C GLN A 88 -24.91 4.11 8.39
N LEU A 89 -23.79 3.81 9.05
CA LEU A 89 -23.50 2.47 9.56
C LEU A 89 -24.02 2.26 10.99
N ASP A 90 -24.50 1.03 11.26
CA ASP A 90 -24.68 0.60 12.63
C ASP A 90 -23.33 0.37 13.33
N GLN A 91 -23.32 0.31 14.66
CA GLN A 91 -22.10 0.25 15.45
C GLN A 91 -21.27 -1.02 15.21
N ASN A 92 -21.92 -2.15 14.92
CA ASN A 92 -21.23 -3.41 14.70
C ASN A 92 -20.51 -3.41 13.36
N LEU A 93 -21.18 -2.99 12.30
CA LEU A 93 -20.61 -2.92 10.96
C LEU A 93 -19.50 -1.85 10.88
N LYS A 94 -19.73 -0.70 11.51
CA LYS A 94 -18.73 0.36 11.66
C LYS A 94 -17.43 -0.17 12.26
N ARG A 95 -17.54 -0.93 13.36
CA ARG A 95 -16.39 -1.52 14.05
C ARG A 95 -15.66 -2.52 13.17
N GLN A 96 -16.38 -3.41 12.48
CA GLN A 96 -15.80 -4.40 11.60
C GLN A 96 -15.02 -3.75 10.46
N ILE A 97 -15.62 -2.78 9.78
CA ILE A 97 -14.95 -2.06 8.69
C ILE A 97 -13.76 -1.27 9.22
N PHE A 98 -13.92 -0.61 10.36
CA PHE A 98 -12.82 0.15 10.97
C PHE A 98 -11.63 -0.74 11.33
N ASP A 99 -11.87 -1.92 11.92
CA ASP A 99 -10.80 -2.86 12.27
C ASP A 99 -10.06 -3.37 11.02
N PHE A 100 -10.79 -3.68 9.94
CA PHE A 100 -10.19 -4.07 8.67
C PHE A 100 -9.34 -2.92 8.08
N VAL A 101 -9.89 -1.73 8.02
CA VAL A 101 -9.22 -0.54 7.49
C VAL A 101 -7.97 -0.21 8.32
N ASN A 102 -8.07 -0.28 9.64
CA ASN A 102 -6.93 -0.01 10.52
C ASN A 102 -5.77 -0.97 10.29
N GLY A 103 -6.06 -2.26 10.11
CA GLY A 103 -5.04 -3.24 9.72
C GLY A 103 -4.42 -2.95 8.35
N SER A 104 -5.23 -2.53 7.38
CA SER A 104 -4.77 -2.13 6.05
C SER A 104 -3.88 -0.88 6.09
N LEU A 105 -4.23 0.11 6.90
CA LEU A 105 -3.42 1.32 7.12
C LEU A 105 -2.03 0.97 7.64
N TYR A 106 -1.96 0.08 8.60
CA TYR A 106 -0.69 -0.38 9.15
C TYR A 106 0.17 -1.05 8.08
N ALA A 107 -0.41 -1.98 7.32
CA ALA A 107 0.30 -2.72 6.28
C ALA A 107 0.77 -1.84 5.11
N LEU A 108 0.03 -0.79 4.79
CA LEU A 108 0.31 0.14 3.69
C LEU A 108 1.08 1.40 4.12
N GLU A 109 1.44 1.49 5.40
CA GLU A 109 2.12 2.66 5.97
C GLU A 109 1.33 3.96 5.74
N CYS A 110 0.00 3.87 5.83
CA CYS A 110 -0.90 5.00 5.69
C CYS A 110 -1.20 5.64 7.05
N LYS A 111 -1.63 6.89 7.01
CA LYS A 111 -2.04 7.70 8.18
C LYS A 111 -3.55 7.80 8.24
N ILE A 112 -4.06 7.96 9.45
CA ILE A 112 -5.47 8.24 9.71
C ILE A 112 -5.62 9.48 10.57
N GLN A 113 -6.58 10.33 10.22
CA GLN A 113 -7.01 11.44 11.03
C GLN A 113 -8.52 11.41 11.21
N LYS A 114 -8.95 11.47 12.45
CA LYS A 114 -10.36 11.60 12.80
C LYS A 114 -10.82 13.04 12.64
N ILE A 115 -11.85 13.26 11.85
CA ILE A 115 -12.48 14.57 11.67
C ILE A 115 -13.60 14.76 12.68
N ASN A 116 -14.49 13.78 12.77
CA ASN A 116 -15.51 13.66 13.80
C ASN A 116 -15.73 12.19 14.16
N LYS A 117 -16.76 11.88 14.94
CA LYS A 117 -17.03 10.51 15.39
C LYS A 117 -17.24 9.49 14.25
N ASP A 118 -17.65 9.95 13.08
CA ASP A 118 -18.05 9.10 11.95
C ASP A 118 -17.23 9.34 10.67
N ILE A 119 -16.43 10.41 10.62
CA ILE A 119 -15.66 10.78 9.44
C ILE A 119 -14.16 10.74 9.72
N PHE A 120 -13.43 10.07 8.82
CA PHE A 120 -11.99 9.89 8.90
C PHE A 120 -11.34 10.25 7.56
N ILE A 121 -10.14 10.81 7.63
CA ILE A 121 -9.26 10.97 6.45
C ILE A 121 -8.16 9.93 6.54
N LEU A 122 -7.98 9.17 5.47
CA LEU A 122 -6.94 8.18 5.31
C LEU A 122 -6.00 8.64 4.20
N ALA A 123 -4.72 8.71 4.47
CA ALA A 123 -3.75 9.20 3.50
C ALA A 123 -2.48 8.36 3.46
N PRO A 124 -1.87 8.21 2.28
CA PRO A 124 -0.54 7.62 2.17
C PRO A 124 0.52 8.45 2.92
N ASP A 125 1.66 7.85 3.23
CA ASP A 125 2.72 8.46 4.03
C ASP A 125 3.29 9.76 3.42
N ASN A 126 3.27 9.87 2.10
CA ASN A 126 3.76 11.04 1.36
C ASN A 126 2.80 12.24 1.35
N VAL A 127 1.63 12.14 1.96
CA VAL A 127 0.62 13.21 2.04
C VAL A 127 0.55 13.76 3.45
N GLU A 128 0.63 15.09 3.58
CA GLU A 128 0.40 15.78 4.86
C GLU A 128 -1.09 15.99 5.08
N ILE A 129 -1.61 15.40 6.15
CA ILE A 129 -3.04 15.44 6.47
C ILE A 129 -3.48 16.79 7.02
N ASP A 130 -2.63 17.47 7.78
CA ASP A 130 -3.01 18.71 8.48
C ASP A 130 -3.43 19.83 7.52
N GLY A 131 -2.69 20.00 6.42
CA GLY A 131 -3.08 20.94 5.37
C GLY A 131 -4.32 20.51 4.58
N LEU A 132 -4.51 19.22 4.43
CA LEU A 132 -5.63 18.65 3.69
C LEU A 132 -6.98 18.92 4.36
N LYS A 133 -7.03 18.86 5.68
CA LYS A 133 -8.25 19.18 6.44
C LYS A 133 -8.74 20.59 6.15
N GLU A 134 -7.85 21.58 6.19
CA GLU A 134 -8.17 22.97 5.90
C GLU A 134 -8.65 23.19 4.45
N GLU A 135 -8.03 22.50 3.50
CA GLU A 135 -8.43 22.57 2.10
C GLU A 135 -9.82 21.98 1.87
N LEU A 136 -10.12 20.84 2.50
CA LEU A 136 -11.43 20.19 2.39
C LEU A 136 -12.54 21.03 3.03
N GLU A 137 -12.26 21.70 4.12
CA GLU A 137 -13.19 22.66 4.77
C GLU A 137 -13.45 23.87 3.86
N LYS A 138 -12.40 24.45 3.25
CA LYS A 138 -12.52 25.58 2.32
C LYS A 138 -13.31 25.25 1.05
N ASN A 139 -13.19 24.02 0.57
CA ASN A 139 -13.87 23.54 -0.63
C ASN A 139 -15.32 23.09 -0.36
N GLY A 140 -15.81 23.20 0.86
CA GLY A 140 -17.20 22.90 1.22
C GLY A 140 -17.55 21.42 1.20
N LEU A 141 -16.55 20.53 1.21
CA LEU A 141 -16.77 19.08 1.28
C LEU A 141 -17.31 18.63 2.63
N PHE A 142 -17.17 19.46 3.65
CA PHE A 142 -17.71 19.25 4.99
C PHE A 142 -18.47 20.50 5.43
N PRO A 143 -19.79 20.49 5.39
CA PRO A 143 -20.62 21.59 5.88
C PRO A 143 -20.76 21.49 7.42
N TRP A 144 -19.85 22.08 8.13
CA TRP A 144 -19.98 22.35 9.58
C TRP A 144 -19.43 23.70 9.97
#